data_7e6e7a609af08fdb6c53e487d41d8212
#
_entry.id   7e6e7a609af08fdb6c53e487d41d8212
#
_cell.length_a   1.000
_cell.length_b   1.000
_cell.length_c   1.000
_cell.angle_alpha   90.00
_cell.angle_beta   90.00
_cell.angle_gamma   90.00
#
_symmetry.space_group_name_H-M   'P 1'
#
loop_
_entity.id
_entity.type
_entity.pdbx_description
1 polymer ?
#
loop_
_entity_poly.entity_id
_entity_poly.type
_entity_poly.pdbx_seq_one_letter_code
_entity_poly.pdbx_strand_id
1 'polypeptide(L)'
;MLTIYGVYRSRASRTIWLAKEIGLEYRHVPVIQAYRLTDPAAADAPLNTRSPAFLAVNPSGRIPAIDDDGLVLHESLAINLYLAKRYGGPLGPP
;
A
#
# COMPACT_ATOMS: atom_id res chain seq x y z
N MET A 1 2.90 -10.25 9.19
CA MET A 1 1.69 -9.42 9.14
C MET A 1 1.67 -8.58 7.87
N LEU A 2 0.52 -8.39 7.31
CA LEU A 2 0.35 -7.54 6.12
C LEU A 2 0.46 -6.07 6.50
N THR A 3 1.29 -5.33 5.76
CA THR A 3 1.36 -3.86 5.85
C THR A 3 0.92 -3.27 4.52
N ILE A 4 0.02 -2.29 4.57
CA ILE A 4 -0.46 -1.58 3.38
C ILE A 4 0.06 -0.15 3.42
N TYR A 5 0.77 0.26 2.38
CA TYR A 5 1.33 1.60 2.25
C TYR A 5 0.50 2.42 1.26
N GLY A 6 0.05 3.58 1.70
CA GLY A 6 -0.69 4.50 0.85
C GLY A 6 -1.83 5.18 1.60
N VAL A 7 -2.14 6.42 1.20
CA VAL A 7 -3.26 7.16 1.80
C VAL A 7 -4.58 6.76 1.16
N TYR A 8 -5.70 7.00 1.88
CA TYR A 8 -7.03 6.69 1.36
C TYR A 8 -7.35 7.44 0.07
N ARG A 9 -6.87 8.66 -0.08
CA ARG A 9 -7.09 9.46 -1.30
C ARG A 9 -6.13 9.05 -2.42
N SER A 10 -6.06 7.75 -2.69
CA SER A 10 -5.22 7.17 -3.73
C SER A 10 -5.82 5.84 -4.15
N ARG A 11 -5.16 5.17 -5.08
CA ARG A 11 -5.55 3.80 -5.46
C ARG A 11 -5.41 2.80 -4.32
N ALA A 12 -4.71 3.15 -3.25
CA ALA A 12 -4.61 2.33 -2.05
C ALA A 12 -5.98 2.10 -1.39
N SER A 13 -6.96 2.99 -1.61
CA SER A 13 -8.31 2.82 -1.07
C SER A 13 -8.94 1.49 -1.49
N ARG A 14 -8.69 1.04 -2.70
CA ARG A 14 -9.22 -0.24 -3.21
C ARG A 14 -8.61 -1.42 -2.47
N THR A 15 -7.33 -1.38 -2.20
CA THR A 15 -6.63 -2.44 -1.46
C THR A 15 -7.09 -2.47 -0.01
N ILE A 16 -7.22 -1.31 0.62
CA ILE A 16 -7.69 -1.20 2.00
C ILE A 16 -9.13 -1.71 2.12
N TRP A 17 -9.99 -1.33 1.17
CA TRP A 17 -11.37 -1.80 1.14
C TRP A 17 -11.43 -3.33 1.03
N LEU A 18 -10.64 -3.91 0.12
CA LEU A 18 -10.59 -5.36 -0.06
C LEU A 18 -10.12 -6.07 1.21
N ALA A 19 -9.07 -5.55 1.85
CA ALA A 19 -8.58 -6.13 3.10
C ALA A 19 -9.66 -6.13 4.19
N LYS A 20 -10.44 -5.07 4.28
CA LYS A 20 -11.56 -4.98 5.23
C LYS A 20 -12.67 -5.97 4.88
N GLU A 21 -13.01 -6.12 3.60
CA GLU A 21 -14.03 -7.06 3.16
C GLU A 21 -13.66 -8.51 3.46
N ILE A 22 -12.40 -8.85 3.33
CA ILE A 22 -11.90 -10.21 3.62
C ILE A 22 -11.75 -10.42 5.14
N GLY A 23 -11.73 -9.35 5.93
CA GLY A 23 -11.52 -9.43 7.37
C GLY A 23 -10.05 -9.60 7.75
N LEU A 24 -9.13 -9.14 6.92
CA LEU A 24 -7.70 -9.22 7.21
C LEU A 24 -7.28 -8.26 8.31
N GLU A 25 -6.41 -8.73 9.19
CA GLU A 25 -5.64 -7.84 10.05
C GLU A 25 -4.49 -7.28 9.25
N TYR A 26 -4.31 -5.96 9.30
CA TYR A 26 -3.24 -5.30 8.57
C TYR A 26 -2.77 -4.04 9.30
N ARG A 27 -1.54 -3.68 9.03
CA ARG A 27 -0.98 -2.40 9.46
C ARG A 27 -1.09 -1.42 8.30
N HIS A 28 -1.62 -0.25 8.56
CA HIS A 28 -1.73 0.81 7.55
C HIS A 28 -0.67 1.87 7.79
N VAL A 29 0.17 2.10 6.79
CA VAL A 29 1.17 3.16 6.81
C VAL A 29 0.78 4.20 5.76
N PRO A 30 0.29 5.37 6.16
CA PRO A 30 -0.07 6.41 5.21
C PRO A 30 1.16 6.93 4.47
N VAL A 31 1.11 6.89 3.14
CA VAL A 31 2.14 7.46 2.26
C VAL A 31 1.41 8.33 1.26
N ILE A 32 1.68 9.63 1.28
CA ILE A 32 1.03 10.58 0.37
C ILE A 32 1.85 10.71 -0.92
N GLN A 33 1.15 11.00 -2.01
CA GLN A 33 1.83 11.29 -3.28
C GLN A 33 2.67 12.56 -3.14
N ALA A 34 3.95 12.48 -3.50
CA ALA A 34 4.88 13.58 -3.32
C ALA A 34 4.45 14.85 -4.06
N TYR A 35 3.79 14.70 -5.22
CA TYR A 35 3.35 15.86 -6.01
C TYR A 35 2.28 16.71 -5.29
N ARG A 36 1.67 16.20 -4.24
CA ARG A 36 0.70 16.94 -3.43
C ARG A 36 1.35 17.82 -2.37
N LEU A 37 2.68 17.70 -2.19
CA LEU A 37 3.41 18.42 -1.17
C LEU A 37 4.21 19.55 -1.82
N THR A 38 4.30 20.69 -1.12
CA THR A 38 5.11 21.84 -1.58
C THR A 38 6.59 21.48 -1.57
N ASP A 39 7.05 20.80 -0.51
CA ASP A 39 8.44 20.36 -0.39
C ASP A 39 8.46 18.94 0.22
N PRO A 40 8.45 17.91 -0.64
CA PRO A 40 8.47 16.51 -0.16
C PRO A 40 9.73 16.15 0.62
N ALA A 41 10.81 16.86 0.43
CA ALA A 41 12.09 16.61 1.09
C ALA A 41 12.26 17.37 2.40
N ALA A 42 11.30 18.21 2.79
CA ALA A 42 11.38 18.97 4.03
C ALA A 42 11.44 18.03 5.24
N ALA A 43 12.15 18.46 6.28
CA ALA A 43 12.33 17.65 7.49
C ALA A 43 10.99 17.31 8.18
N ASP A 44 10.00 18.19 8.05
CA ASP A 44 8.67 18.03 8.64
C ASP A 44 7.63 17.48 7.65
N ALA A 45 8.03 17.12 6.43
CA ALA A 45 7.10 16.57 5.45
C ALA A 45 6.58 15.22 5.92
N PRO A 46 5.29 14.92 5.69
CA PRO A 46 4.76 13.58 5.97
C PRO A 46 5.41 12.56 5.06
N LEU A 47 5.38 11.30 5.47
CA LEU A 47 5.88 10.19 4.65
C LEU A 47 5.20 10.24 3.27
N ASN A 48 5.99 10.21 2.21
CA ASN A 48 5.50 10.38 0.85
C ASN A 48 6.26 9.49 -0.13
N THR A 49 5.85 9.52 -1.39
CA THR A 49 6.41 8.62 -2.41
C THR A 49 7.87 8.90 -2.76
N ARG A 50 8.45 10.00 -2.27
CA ARG A 50 9.89 10.30 -2.40
C ARG A 50 10.67 10.11 -1.11
N SER A 51 10.01 9.77 -0.01
CA SER A 51 10.69 9.58 1.27
C SER A 51 11.64 8.38 1.19
N PRO A 52 12.90 8.53 1.66
CA PRO A 52 13.84 7.42 1.64
C PRO A 52 13.33 6.17 2.35
N ALA A 53 12.61 6.34 3.46
CA ALA A 53 12.03 5.22 4.18
C ALA A 53 11.03 4.43 3.34
N PHE A 54 10.23 5.11 2.54
CA PHE A 54 9.28 4.42 1.64
C PHE A 54 10.01 3.80 0.45
N LEU A 55 10.97 4.51 -0.14
CA LEU A 55 11.74 3.99 -1.28
C LEU A 55 12.56 2.75 -0.92
N ALA A 56 12.94 2.62 0.35
CA ALA A 56 13.58 1.39 0.83
C ALA A 56 12.62 0.20 0.80
N VAL A 57 11.33 0.43 0.98
CA VAL A 57 10.30 -0.61 0.87
C VAL A 57 9.94 -0.87 -0.58
N ASN A 58 9.69 0.19 -1.34
CA ASN A 58 9.27 0.11 -2.74
C ASN A 58 10.07 1.09 -3.59
N PRO A 59 11.16 0.62 -4.24
CA PRO A 59 11.99 1.51 -5.05
C PRO A 59 11.28 2.17 -6.22
N SER A 60 10.13 1.63 -6.67
CA SER A 60 9.35 2.27 -7.74
C SER A 60 8.75 3.61 -7.31
N GLY A 61 8.64 3.85 -5.99
CA GLY A 61 8.10 5.09 -5.46
C GLY A 61 6.62 5.28 -5.74
N ARG A 62 5.87 4.21 -5.90
CA ARG A 62 4.42 4.26 -6.20
C ARG A 62 3.59 3.69 -5.06
N ILE A 63 2.39 4.21 -4.91
CA ILE A 63 1.39 3.66 -3.99
C ILE A 63 0.19 3.18 -4.82
N PRO A 64 -0.53 2.14 -4.36
CA PRO A 64 -0.29 1.37 -3.15
C PRO A 64 0.92 0.45 -3.27
N ALA A 65 1.43 0.05 -2.11
CA ALA A 65 2.39 -1.03 -1.98
C ALA A 65 2.00 -1.86 -0.76
N ILE A 66 2.34 -3.13 -0.76
CA ILE A 66 2.17 -3.98 0.42
C ILE A 66 3.48 -4.69 0.74
N ASP A 67 3.62 -5.03 2.02
CA ASP A 67 4.64 -5.96 2.50
C ASP A 67 3.88 -7.04 3.28
N ASP A 68 3.85 -8.24 2.73
CA ASP A 68 3.21 -9.38 3.38
C ASP A 68 4.28 -10.39 3.77
N ASP A 69 4.75 -10.26 5.01
CA ASP A 69 5.80 -11.10 5.59
C ASP A 69 7.06 -11.17 4.70
N GLY A 70 7.46 -10.02 4.19
CA GLY A 70 8.66 -9.87 3.35
C GLY A 70 8.40 -9.88 1.85
N LEU A 71 7.21 -10.28 1.41
CA LEU A 71 6.83 -10.17 0.00
C LEU A 71 6.32 -8.77 -0.27
N VAL A 72 7.04 -8.00 -1.06
CA VAL A 72 6.66 -6.63 -1.43
C VAL A 72 6.06 -6.63 -2.82
N LEU A 73 4.87 -6.08 -2.94
CA LEU A 73 4.18 -5.90 -4.23
C LEU A 73 3.73 -4.45 -4.37
N HIS A 74 3.73 -3.96 -5.58
CA HIS A 74 3.11 -2.69 -5.96
C HIS A 74 2.20 -2.95 -7.16
N GLU A 75 1.47 -1.94 -7.64
CA GLU A 75 0.38 -2.07 -8.62
C GLU A 75 -0.89 -2.60 -7.97
N SER A 76 -1.90 -1.73 -7.88
CA SER A 76 -3.14 -2.04 -7.16
C SER A 76 -3.83 -3.32 -7.66
N LEU A 77 -3.82 -3.56 -8.96
CA LEU A 77 -4.45 -4.75 -9.54
C LEU A 77 -3.72 -6.03 -9.10
N ALA A 78 -2.39 -6.02 -9.16
CA ALA A 78 -1.59 -7.17 -8.74
C ALA A 78 -1.74 -7.45 -7.26
N ILE A 79 -1.74 -6.40 -6.44
CA ILE A 79 -1.94 -6.50 -4.99
C ILE A 79 -3.30 -7.12 -4.68
N ASN A 80 -4.36 -6.62 -5.32
CA ASN A 80 -5.71 -7.09 -5.04
C ASN A 80 -5.90 -8.54 -5.48
N LEU A 81 -5.33 -8.93 -6.62
CA LEU A 81 -5.36 -10.34 -7.05
C LEU A 81 -4.61 -11.23 -6.05
N TYR A 82 -3.45 -10.80 -5.60
CA TYR A 82 -2.68 -11.55 -4.61
C TYR A 82 -3.47 -11.76 -3.31
N LEU A 83 -4.04 -10.67 -2.78
CA LEU A 83 -4.80 -10.73 -1.53
C LEU A 83 -6.05 -11.61 -1.68
N ALA A 84 -6.75 -11.48 -2.79
CA ALA A 84 -7.94 -12.28 -3.06
C ALA A 84 -7.61 -13.76 -3.16
N LYS A 85 -6.52 -14.11 -3.83
CA LYS A 85 -6.07 -15.50 -3.96
C LYS A 85 -5.62 -16.10 -2.65
N ARG A 86 -4.83 -15.34 -1.87
CA ARG A 86 -4.23 -15.88 -0.65
C ARG A 86 -5.20 -15.89 0.52
N TYR A 87 -6.01 -14.84 0.66
CA TYR A 87 -6.83 -14.63 1.87
C TYR A 87 -8.32 -14.61 1.61
N GLY A 88 -8.74 -14.54 0.35
CA GLY A 88 -10.13 -14.31 0.01
C GLY A 88 -11.07 -15.48 0.27
N GLY A 89 -10.54 -16.70 0.40
CA GLY A 89 -11.39 -17.87 0.59
C GLY A 89 -12.48 -17.95 -0.48
N PRO A 90 -13.77 -17.99 -0.08
CA PRO A 90 -14.88 -18.05 -1.05
C PRO A 90 -15.00 -16.81 -1.94
N LEU A 91 -14.39 -15.67 -1.53
CA LEU A 91 -14.41 -14.42 -2.28
C LEU A 91 -13.26 -14.32 -3.27
N GLY A 92 -12.27 -15.21 -3.17
CA GLY A 92 -11.13 -15.21 -4.06
C GLY A 92 -11.45 -15.84 -5.40
N PRO A 93 -10.63 -15.56 -6.45
CA PRO A 93 -10.79 -16.22 -7.73
C PRO A 93 -10.49 -17.72 -7.59
N PRO A 94 -11.10 -18.53 -8.44
CA PRO A 94 -10.86 -19.97 -8.42
C PRO A 94 -9.43 -20.35 -8.79
#